data_8e0fafc5d64faf733d24020d11c85914
#
_entry.id   8e0fafc5d64faf733d24020d11c85914
#
_cell.length_a   1.000
_cell.length_b   1.000
_cell.length_c   1.000
_cell.angle_alpha   90.00
_cell.angle_beta   90.00
_cell.angle_gamma   90.00
#
_symmetry.space_group_name_H-M   'P 1'
#
loop_
_entity.id
_entity.type
_entity.pdbx_description
1 polymer ?
#
loop_
_entity_poly.entity_id
_entity_poly.type
_entity_poly.pdbx_seq_one_letter_code
_entity_poly.pdbx_strand_id
1 'polypeptide(L)'
;KDDWKNFLIYVEQERGEIHPVTYELVGEARKMAGKVGYEVNCVIVGGEGTKENAEKLLPYGVDHVYVYEDPGFEGFRADCYADAVADCIAANKPSSVLIGATALGRSLAPRLSTRFHTGLTADCTKLEMKSNTDLVQIRPAFGGNIMAQIVISESRPQFATVRYKVMDRAEKVEKPSGKVTICNVSEDMVRSRIEVLSAKVLEHVRSIEEEDVLVVAGRGAGKALDQLQELAELLGGQLCFTRPMVEDGYGDTAHQIG
;
A
#
# COMPACT_ATOMS: atom_id res chain seq x y z
N LYS A 1 12.39 -17.62 -14.43
CA LYS A 1 11.16 -17.77 -13.63
C LYS A 1 11.43 -18.56 -12.36
N ASP A 2 12.10 -19.68 -12.46
CA ASP A 2 12.32 -20.63 -11.36
C ASP A 2 13.21 -20.09 -10.23
N ASP A 3 14.03 -19.10 -10.53
CA ASP A 3 14.87 -18.39 -9.54
C ASP A 3 14.13 -17.33 -8.72
N TRP A 4 12.90 -16.95 -9.13
CA TRP A 4 12.08 -15.95 -8.48
C TRP A 4 11.04 -16.61 -7.60
N LYS A 5 11.17 -16.47 -6.29
CA LYS A 5 10.33 -17.12 -5.27
C LYS A 5 9.93 -16.12 -4.19
N ASN A 6 8.95 -16.50 -3.40
CA ASN A 6 8.48 -15.73 -2.25
C ASN A 6 7.71 -14.44 -2.61
N PHE A 7 7.03 -13.92 -1.63
CA PHE A 7 6.40 -12.61 -1.67
C PHE A 7 7.33 -11.57 -1.07
N LEU A 8 7.33 -10.37 -1.63
CA LEU A 8 7.90 -9.18 -1.02
C LEU A 8 6.82 -8.13 -0.86
N ILE A 9 6.64 -7.63 0.36
CA ILE A 9 5.69 -6.58 0.67
C ILE A 9 6.47 -5.29 0.95
N TYR A 10 6.14 -4.22 0.26
CA TYR A 10 6.62 -2.90 0.63
C TYR A 10 5.86 -2.42 1.86
N VAL A 11 6.59 -2.15 2.92
CA VAL A 11 6.05 -1.62 4.18
C VAL A 11 5.99 -0.10 4.07
N GLU A 12 4.79 0.42 3.96
CA GLU A 12 4.58 1.86 4.02
C GLU A 12 4.59 2.31 5.48
N GLN A 13 5.38 3.33 5.76
CA GLN A 13 5.43 3.97 7.08
C GLN A 13 5.53 5.48 6.93
N GLU A 14 4.94 6.18 7.87
CA GLU A 14 5.06 7.62 8.01
C GLU A 14 5.18 7.97 9.48
N ARG A 15 6.19 8.78 9.84
CA ARG A 15 6.41 9.28 11.22
C ARG A 15 6.46 8.18 12.29
N GLY A 16 7.06 7.05 11.98
CA GLY A 16 7.19 5.94 12.92
C GLY A 16 5.94 5.04 13.02
N GLU A 17 4.90 5.32 12.23
CA GLU A 17 3.68 4.51 12.17
C GLU A 17 3.62 3.73 10.86
N ILE A 18 3.38 2.42 10.96
CA ILE A 18 3.18 1.56 9.80
C ILE A 18 1.75 1.75 9.30
N HIS A 19 1.59 2.05 8.03
CA HIS A 19 0.28 2.18 7.41
C HIS A 19 -0.50 0.85 7.48
N PRO A 20 -1.77 0.85 7.92
CA PRO A 20 -2.56 -0.36 8.12
C PRO A 20 -2.67 -1.28 6.91
N VAL A 21 -2.58 -0.77 5.68
CA VAL A 21 -2.57 -1.57 4.45
C VAL A 21 -1.48 -2.64 4.45
N THR A 22 -0.34 -2.39 5.09
CA THR A 22 0.75 -3.36 5.22
C THR A 22 0.29 -4.65 5.86
N TYR A 23 -0.50 -4.56 6.93
CA TYR A 23 -1.00 -5.75 7.64
C TYR A 23 -2.05 -6.52 6.83
N GLU A 24 -2.83 -5.84 5.99
CA GLU A 24 -3.72 -6.50 5.02
C GLU A 24 -2.92 -7.27 3.97
N LEU A 25 -1.86 -6.65 3.42
CA LEU A 25 -0.98 -7.29 2.45
C LEU A 25 -0.27 -8.51 3.03
N VAL A 26 0.20 -8.44 4.29
CA VAL A 26 0.80 -9.58 5.00
C VAL A 26 -0.23 -10.71 5.15
N GLY A 27 -1.45 -10.40 5.56
CA GLY A 27 -2.52 -11.39 5.70
C GLY A 27 -2.83 -12.11 4.40
N GLU A 28 -2.97 -11.37 3.31
CA GLU A 28 -3.29 -11.94 2.00
C GLU A 28 -2.11 -12.71 1.40
N ALA A 29 -0.87 -12.19 1.53
CA ALA A 29 0.32 -12.89 1.09
C ALA A 29 0.49 -14.23 1.82
N ARG A 30 0.25 -14.31 3.12
CA ARG A 30 0.31 -15.56 3.90
C ARG A 30 -0.68 -16.61 3.43
N LYS A 31 -1.93 -16.20 3.12
CA LYS A 31 -2.95 -17.10 2.56
C LYS A 31 -2.49 -17.69 1.22
N MET A 32 -1.86 -16.87 0.38
CA MET A 32 -1.35 -17.30 -0.93
C MET A 32 -0.05 -18.11 -0.82
N ALA A 33 0.87 -17.70 0.04
CA ALA A 33 2.18 -18.35 0.25
C ALA A 33 2.02 -19.80 0.69
N GLY A 34 1.06 -20.07 1.60
CA GLY A 34 0.75 -21.41 2.06
C GLY A 34 0.34 -22.39 0.94
N LYS A 35 -0.20 -21.90 -0.18
CA LYS A 35 -0.60 -22.74 -1.31
C LYS A 35 0.57 -23.21 -2.18
N VAL A 36 1.68 -22.50 -2.18
CA VAL A 36 2.84 -22.72 -3.06
C VAL A 36 4.15 -22.92 -2.33
N GLY A 37 4.12 -22.95 -0.98
CA GLY A 37 5.30 -23.13 -0.15
C GLY A 37 6.27 -21.95 -0.20
N TYR A 38 5.77 -20.72 -0.33
CA TYR A 38 6.55 -19.50 -0.38
C TYR A 38 6.63 -18.84 0.99
N GLU A 39 7.68 -18.07 1.21
CA GLU A 39 7.83 -17.15 2.34
C GLU A 39 7.15 -15.80 2.06
N VAL A 40 6.79 -15.12 3.15
CA VAL A 40 6.29 -13.72 3.12
C VAL A 40 7.35 -12.81 3.70
N ASN A 41 8.01 -12.08 2.83
CA ASN A 41 9.06 -11.15 3.19
C ASN A 41 8.57 -9.70 3.07
N CYS A 42 9.18 -8.82 3.83
CA CYS A 42 8.91 -7.39 3.80
C CYS A 42 10.17 -6.59 3.50
N VAL A 43 10.01 -5.43 2.88
CA VAL A 43 11.05 -4.40 2.77
C VAL A 43 10.51 -3.09 3.35
N ILE A 44 11.28 -2.49 4.23
CA ILE A 44 10.97 -1.21 4.86
C ILE A 44 12.13 -0.24 4.64
N VAL A 45 11.79 1.00 4.27
CA VAL A 45 12.77 2.06 3.98
C VAL A 45 12.39 3.29 4.79
N GLY A 46 13.35 3.92 5.42
CA GLY A 46 13.09 5.15 6.18
C GLY A 46 14.28 5.68 6.95
N GLY A 47 14.05 6.76 7.68
CA GLY A 47 14.99 7.37 8.61
C GLY A 47 15.10 6.60 9.92
N GLU A 48 15.58 7.27 10.97
CA GLU A 48 15.75 6.71 12.30
C GLU A 48 14.46 6.08 12.85
N GLY A 49 14.56 4.90 13.48
CA GLY A 49 13.43 4.14 14.03
C GLY A 49 12.77 3.16 13.06
N THR A 50 13.27 3.04 11.84
CA THR A 50 12.74 2.10 10.84
C THR A 50 12.94 0.66 11.26
N LYS A 51 14.05 0.34 11.93
CA LYS A 51 14.33 -0.99 12.47
C LYS A 51 13.30 -1.41 13.53
N GLU A 52 12.97 -0.53 14.45
CA GLU A 52 11.95 -0.77 15.49
C GLU A 52 10.57 -1.04 14.87
N ASN A 53 10.25 -0.36 13.78
CA ASN A 53 9.04 -0.62 13.02
C ASN A 53 9.08 -1.99 12.32
N ALA A 54 10.23 -2.39 11.79
CA ALA A 54 10.40 -3.71 11.19
C ALA A 54 10.09 -4.84 12.18
N GLU A 55 10.53 -4.72 13.42
CA GLU A 55 10.28 -5.71 14.48
C GLU A 55 8.79 -5.87 14.81
N LYS A 56 7.97 -4.81 14.65
CA LYS A 56 6.51 -4.86 14.85
C LYS A 56 5.78 -5.77 13.86
N LEU A 57 6.42 -6.15 12.75
CA LEU A 57 5.84 -7.02 11.73
C LEU A 57 6.01 -8.50 12.05
N LEU A 58 7.04 -8.89 12.78
CA LEU A 58 7.34 -10.29 13.09
C LEU A 58 6.16 -11.03 13.75
N PRO A 59 5.43 -10.43 14.71
CA PRO A 59 4.27 -11.10 15.32
C PRO A 59 3.15 -11.45 14.33
N TYR A 60 3.15 -10.89 13.13
CA TYR A 60 2.14 -11.16 12.10
C TYR A 60 2.52 -12.27 11.13
N GLY A 61 3.62 -13.02 11.43
CA GLY A 61 4.04 -14.17 10.65
C GLY A 61 4.77 -13.81 9.36
N VAL A 62 5.51 -12.71 9.38
CA VAL A 62 6.47 -12.34 8.35
C VAL A 62 7.73 -13.16 8.58
N ASP A 63 8.28 -13.76 7.51
CA ASP A 63 9.46 -14.63 7.59
C ASP A 63 10.75 -13.82 7.61
N HIS A 64 10.82 -12.72 6.85
CA HIS A 64 11.99 -11.87 6.81
C HIS A 64 11.63 -10.40 6.55
N VAL A 65 12.25 -9.48 7.30
CA VAL A 65 12.13 -8.04 7.07
C VAL A 65 13.49 -7.46 6.70
N TYR A 66 13.61 -6.91 5.51
CA TYR A 66 14.77 -6.19 5.01
C TYR A 66 14.64 -4.72 5.32
N VAL A 67 15.58 -4.14 6.05
CA VAL A 67 15.55 -2.78 6.55
C VAL A 67 16.60 -1.93 5.85
N TYR A 68 16.18 -0.88 5.20
CA TYR A 68 17.02 0.18 4.66
C TYR A 68 16.80 1.43 5.52
N GLU A 69 17.66 1.64 6.50
CA GLU A 69 17.58 2.74 7.44
C GLU A 69 18.78 3.69 7.25
N ASP A 70 18.48 4.93 6.93
CA ASP A 70 19.49 6.00 6.78
C ASP A 70 18.80 7.37 6.94
N PRO A 71 19.44 8.37 7.58
CA PRO A 71 18.89 9.72 7.65
C PRO A 71 18.52 10.32 6.29
N GLY A 72 19.20 9.91 5.22
CA GLY A 72 18.87 10.30 3.85
C GLY A 72 17.53 9.77 3.34
N PHE A 73 16.86 8.87 4.03
CA PHE A 73 15.50 8.44 3.72
C PHE A 73 14.43 9.14 4.57
N GLU A 74 14.79 10.14 5.35
CA GLU A 74 13.79 10.90 6.06
C GLU A 74 12.89 11.67 5.09
N GLY A 75 11.58 11.39 5.19
CA GLY A 75 10.59 11.86 4.20
C GLY A 75 10.63 11.07 2.89
N PHE A 76 9.46 10.69 2.41
CA PHE A 76 9.33 9.90 1.20
C PHE A 76 9.78 10.67 -0.04
N ARG A 77 10.74 10.11 -0.75
CA ARG A 77 11.17 10.54 -2.09
C ARG A 77 11.20 9.33 -3.01
N ALA A 78 10.34 9.34 -4.00
CA ALA A 78 10.07 8.15 -4.83
C ALA A 78 11.29 7.61 -5.59
N ASP A 79 12.29 8.45 -5.88
CA ASP A 79 13.56 8.03 -6.51
C ASP A 79 14.43 7.22 -5.55
N CYS A 80 14.74 7.78 -4.37
CA CYS A 80 15.57 7.11 -3.35
C CYS A 80 14.92 5.81 -2.84
N TYR A 81 13.62 5.85 -2.55
CA TYR A 81 12.88 4.67 -2.10
C TYR A 81 12.83 3.58 -3.18
N ALA A 82 12.69 3.97 -4.46
CA ALA A 82 12.76 3.02 -5.57
C ALA A 82 14.14 2.38 -5.70
N ASP A 83 15.23 3.10 -5.41
CA ASP A 83 16.58 2.55 -5.45
C ASP A 83 16.78 1.50 -4.36
N ALA A 84 16.39 1.79 -3.11
CA ALA A 84 16.50 0.85 -2.00
C ALA A 84 15.61 -0.41 -2.21
N VAL A 85 14.35 -0.23 -2.61
CA VAL A 85 13.45 -1.36 -2.86
C VAL A 85 13.92 -2.19 -4.06
N ALA A 86 14.47 -1.56 -5.11
CA ALA A 86 15.01 -2.28 -6.26
C ALA A 86 16.26 -3.09 -5.90
N ASP A 87 17.11 -2.59 -5.02
CA ASP A 87 18.25 -3.35 -4.49
C ASP A 87 17.77 -4.61 -3.75
N CYS A 88 16.77 -4.48 -2.87
CA CYS A 88 16.15 -5.60 -2.18
C CYS A 88 15.57 -6.64 -3.16
N ILE A 89 14.84 -6.18 -4.19
CA ILE A 89 14.27 -7.06 -5.22
C ILE A 89 15.36 -7.78 -6.01
N ALA A 90 16.41 -7.09 -6.41
CA ALA A 90 17.52 -7.68 -7.17
C ALA A 90 18.27 -8.75 -6.36
N ALA A 91 18.49 -8.49 -5.07
CA ALA A 91 19.17 -9.42 -4.17
C ALA A 91 18.33 -10.66 -3.85
N ASN A 92 17.03 -10.52 -3.65
CA ASN A 92 16.15 -11.58 -3.12
C ASN A 92 15.25 -12.24 -4.18
N LYS A 93 15.12 -11.66 -5.37
CA LYS A 93 14.35 -12.17 -6.50
C LYS A 93 12.93 -12.65 -6.11
N PRO A 94 12.08 -11.81 -5.52
CA PRO A 94 10.72 -12.20 -5.16
C PRO A 94 9.89 -12.52 -6.41
N SER A 95 9.04 -13.55 -6.34
CA SER A 95 8.11 -13.88 -7.43
C SER A 95 7.03 -12.81 -7.59
N SER A 96 6.59 -12.23 -6.48
CA SER A 96 5.54 -11.20 -6.46
C SER A 96 5.90 -10.10 -5.48
N VAL A 97 5.60 -8.85 -5.86
CA VAL A 97 5.79 -7.66 -5.03
C VAL A 97 4.44 -6.97 -4.82
N LEU A 98 4.03 -6.86 -3.56
CA LEU A 98 2.77 -6.24 -3.17
C LEU A 98 3.03 -4.88 -2.52
N ILE A 99 2.27 -3.88 -2.93
CA ILE A 99 2.40 -2.49 -2.47
C ILE A 99 0.97 -1.97 -2.20
N GLY A 100 0.77 -1.14 -1.17
CA GLY A 100 -0.51 -0.48 -0.95
C GLY A 100 -0.85 0.48 -2.11
N ALA A 101 -2.12 0.56 -2.51
CA ALA A 101 -2.58 1.52 -3.52
C ALA A 101 -2.81 2.93 -2.92
N THR A 102 -1.96 3.33 -2.00
CA THR A 102 -1.88 4.65 -1.39
C THR A 102 -1.24 5.67 -2.33
N ALA A 103 -1.22 6.94 -1.95
CA ALA A 103 -0.51 7.97 -2.72
C ALA A 103 0.98 7.64 -2.90
N LEU A 104 1.64 7.15 -1.83
CA LEU A 104 3.05 6.73 -1.87
C LEU A 104 3.24 5.50 -2.74
N GLY A 105 2.43 4.46 -2.56
CA GLY A 105 2.53 3.23 -3.32
C GLY A 105 2.27 3.42 -4.81
N ARG A 106 1.33 4.29 -5.20
CA ARG A 106 1.06 4.66 -6.60
C ARG A 106 2.20 5.44 -7.24
N SER A 107 3.02 6.12 -6.44
CA SER A 107 4.24 6.78 -6.92
C SER A 107 5.41 5.81 -7.07
N LEU A 108 5.53 4.84 -6.16
CA LEU A 108 6.65 3.90 -6.09
C LEU A 108 6.52 2.73 -7.09
N ALA A 109 5.37 2.07 -7.12
CA ALA A 109 5.18 0.83 -7.86
C ALA A 109 5.45 0.93 -9.37
N PRO A 110 5.01 2.00 -10.10
CA PRO A 110 5.31 2.14 -11.52
C PRO A 110 6.80 2.33 -11.81
N ARG A 111 7.53 3.00 -10.92
CA ARG A 111 8.99 3.17 -11.05
C ARG A 111 9.71 1.82 -10.95
N LEU A 112 9.30 0.99 -9.99
CA LEU A 112 9.86 -0.36 -9.81
C LEU A 112 9.51 -1.27 -10.99
N SER A 113 8.24 -1.34 -11.41
CA SER A 113 7.84 -2.21 -12.50
C SER A 113 8.53 -1.87 -13.82
N THR A 114 8.69 -0.58 -14.11
CA THR A 114 9.44 -0.11 -15.28
C THR A 114 10.92 -0.49 -15.20
N ARG A 115 11.55 -0.35 -14.02
CA ARG A 115 12.97 -0.70 -13.80
C ARG A 115 13.24 -2.19 -14.03
N PHE A 116 12.30 -3.05 -13.65
CA PHE A 116 12.39 -4.50 -13.85
C PHE A 116 11.78 -4.98 -15.17
N HIS A 117 11.35 -4.07 -16.04
CA HIS A 117 10.74 -4.37 -17.34
C HIS A 117 9.59 -5.39 -17.24
N THR A 118 8.71 -5.21 -16.25
CA THR A 118 7.61 -6.12 -15.96
C THR A 118 6.28 -5.38 -15.82
N GLY A 119 5.19 -6.15 -15.80
CA GLY A 119 3.85 -5.60 -15.65
C GLY A 119 3.53 -5.18 -14.20
N LEU A 120 2.59 -4.26 -14.09
CA LEU A 120 1.99 -3.81 -12.84
C LEU A 120 0.48 -3.74 -13.00
N THR A 121 -0.27 -4.41 -12.12
CA THR A 121 -1.71 -4.19 -12.00
C THR A 121 -1.98 -3.25 -10.83
N ALA A 122 -2.62 -2.13 -11.12
CA ALA A 122 -2.91 -1.12 -10.11
C ALA A 122 -4.30 -1.30 -9.50
N ASP A 123 -4.40 -0.98 -8.19
CA ASP A 123 -5.67 -0.86 -7.46
C ASP A 123 -6.48 -2.16 -7.42
N CYS A 124 -5.78 -3.28 -7.16
CA CYS A 124 -6.40 -4.58 -7.02
C CYS A 124 -7.30 -4.66 -5.78
N THR A 125 -8.42 -5.35 -5.94
CA THR A 125 -9.36 -5.63 -4.83
C THR A 125 -9.38 -7.10 -4.42
N LYS A 126 -8.76 -7.98 -5.23
CA LYS A 126 -8.60 -9.39 -4.92
C LYS A 126 -7.34 -9.94 -5.56
N LEU A 127 -6.68 -10.88 -4.89
CA LEU A 127 -5.51 -11.59 -5.38
C LEU A 127 -5.72 -13.10 -5.23
N GLU A 128 -5.20 -13.87 -6.19
CA GLU A 128 -5.20 -15.32 -6.12
C GLU A 128 -3.87 -15.88 -6.64
N MET A 129 -3.33 -16.90 -5.97
CA MET A 129 -2.11 -17.58 -6.43
C MET A 129 -2.46 -18.90 -7.07
N LYS A 130 -2.01 -19.10 -8.32
CA LYS A 130 -2.09 -20.37 -9.04
C LYS A 130 -0.96 -21.32 -8.60
N SER A 131 -1.15 -22.62 -8.81
CA SER A 131 -0.14 -23.65 -8.51
C SER A 131 1.16 -23.47 -9.31
N ASN A 132 1.11 -22.85 -10.48
CA ASN A 132 2.27 -22.49 -11.29
C ASN A 132 2.95 -21.19 -10.87
N THR A 133 2.58 -20.63 -9.70
CA THR A 133 3.10 -19.38 -9.14
C THR A 133 2.75 -18.10 -9.89
N ASP A 134 1.79 -18.15 -10.81
CA ASP A 134 1.25 -16.95 -11.42
C ASP A 134 0.23 -16.29 -10.47
N LEU A 135 0.42 -15.01 -10.23
CA LEU A 135 -0.47 -14.17 -9.42
C LEU A 135 -1.62 -13.66 -10.30
N VAL A 136 -2.84 -14.08 -10.01
CA VAL A 136 -4.06 -13.53 -10.60
C VAL A 136 -4.41 -12.26 -9.84
N GLN A 137 -4.44 -11.15 -10.54
CA GLN A 137 -4.64 -9.81 -10.03
C GLN A 137 -6.00 -9.31 -10.51
N ILE A 138 -6.92 -9.08 -9.59
CA ILE A 138 -8.32 -8.79 -9.90
C ILE A 138 -8.64 -7.36 -9.45
N ARG A 139 -9.17 -6.58 -10.38
CA ARG A 139 -9.57 -5.20 -10.12
C ARG A 139 -10.86 -4.83 -10.83
N PRO A 140 -11.66 -3.92 -10.26
CA PRO A 140 -12.78 -3.34 -10.97
C PRO A 140 -12.29 -2.45 -12.13
N ALA A 141 -13.02 -2.49 -13.23
CA ALA A 141 -12.80 -1.69 -14.43
C ALA A 141 -14.13 -1.12 -14.92
N PHE A 142 -14.07 -0.10 -15.79
CA PHE A 142 -15.25 0.54 -16.39
C PHE A 142 -16.31 0.95 -15.36
N GLY A 143 -15.90 1.71 -14.33
CA GLY A 143 -16.81 2.16 -13.28
C GLY A 143 -17.33 1.05 -12.35
N GLY A 144 -16.61 -0.08 -12.27
CA GLY A 144 -16.97 -1.21 -11.41
C GLY A 144 -17.88 -2.25 -12.06
N ASN A 145 -18.28 -2.05 -13.31
CA ASN A 145 -19.20 -2.97 -14.02
C ASN A 145 -18.51 -4.28 -14.47
N ILE A 146 -17.19 -4.30 -14.53
CA ILE A 146 -16.40 -5.46 -14.95
C ILE A 146 -15.29 -5.71 -13.94
N MET A 147 -15.07 -6.97 -13.59
CA MET A 147 -13.90 -7.41 -12.82
C MET A 147 -12.85 -7.96 -13.78
N ALA A 148 -11.80 -7.17 -14.02
CA ALA A 148 -10.69 -7.58 -14.85
C ALA A 148 -9.77 -8.52 -14.07
N GLN A 149 -9.43 -9.67 -14.66
CA GLN A 149 -8.44 -10.62 -14.16
C GLN A 149 -7.18 -10.52 -15.01
N ILE A 150 -6.09 -10.16 -14.40
CA ILE A 150 -4.82 -9.88 -15.06
C ILE A 150 -3.75 -10.83 -14.51
N VAL A 151 -2.92 -11.37 -15.39
CA VAL A 151 -1.80 -12.25 -15.04
C VAL A 151 -0.55 -11.76 -15.76
N ILE A 152 0.56 -11.65 -15.04
CA ILE A 152 1.87 -11.32 -15.59
C ILE A 152 2.66 -12.63 -15.72
N SER A 153 2.45 -13.35 -16.84
CA SER A 153 2.96 -14.72 -17.01
C SER A 153 4.42 -14.80 -17.44
N GLU A 154 4.93 -13.80 -18.17
CA GLU A 154 6.23 -13.87 -18.85
C GLU A 154 7.39 -13.26 -18.03
N SER A 155 7.11 -12.28 -17.18
CA SER A 155 8.12 -11.52 -16.44
C SER A 155 8.00 -11.68 -14.92
N ARG A 156 9.06 -11.37 -14.20
CA ARG A 156 9.15 -11.33 -12.73
C ARG A 156 9.93 -10.09 -12.28
N PRO A 157 9.62 -9.55 -11.10
CA PRO A 157 8.50 -9.95 -10.25
C PRO A 157 7.14 -9.53 -10.82
N GLN A 158 6.06 -10.12 -10.30
CA GLN A 158 4.68 -9.70 -10.60
C GLN A 158 4.28 -8.59 -9.62
N PHE A 159 4.12 -7.36 -10.12
CA PHE A 159 3.74 -6.24 -9.27
C PHE A 159 2.22 -6.06 -9.19
N ALA A 160 1.73 -5.85 -7.98
CA ALA A 160 0.35 -5.42 -7.74
C ALA A 160 0.32 -4.28 -6.72
N THR A 161 -0.43 -3.22 -7.00
CA THR A 161 -0.89 -2.35 -5.91
C THR A 161 -2.29 -2.78 -5.48
N VAL A 162 -2.53 -2.78 -4.16
CA VAL A 162 -3.75 -3.30 -3.56
C VAL A 162 -4.47 -2.18 -2.83
N ARG A 163 -5.77 -2.06 -3.09
CA ARG A 163 -6.62 -1.06 -2.43
C ARG A 163 -6.68 -1.32 -0.93
N TYR A 164 -6.63 -0.25 -0.15
CA TYR A 164 -6.78 -0.30 1.31
C TYR A 164 -8.22 -0.65 1.71
N LYS A 165 -8.40 -1.33 2.84
CA LYS A 165 -9.69 -1.79 3.38
C LYS A 165 -10.47 -2.77 2.49
N VAL A 166 -9.78 -3.56 1.68
CA VAL A 166 -10.42 -4.60 0.86
C VAL A 166 -10.00 -6.02 1.24
N MET A 167 -8.99 -6.17 2.08
CA MET A 167 -8.49 -7.47 2.53
C MET A 167 -8.44 -7.54 4.04
N ASP A 168 -8.55 -8.75 4.59
CA ASP A 168 -8.46 -8.96 6.03
C ASP A 168 -7.06 -8.67 6.54
N ARG A 169 -7.00 -7.98 7.66
CA ARG A 169 -5.74 -7.75 8.36
C ARG A 169 -5.14 -9.07 8.87
N ALA A 170 -3.82 -9.20 8.79
CA ALA A 170 -3.11 -10.35 9.36
C ALA A 170 -3.38 -10.49 10.86
N GLU A 171 -3.62 -11.71 11.30
CA GLU A 171 -3.65 -12.06 12.71
C GLU A 171 -2.24 -12.35 13.21
N LYS A 172 -2.01 -12.08 14.50
CA LYS A 172 -0.75 -12.42 15.15
C LYS A 172 -0.60 -13.92 15.27
N VAL A 173 0.61 -14.42 15.06
CA VAL A 173 0.95 -15.83 15.24
C VAL A 173 1.39 -16.11 16.68
N GLU A 174 1.14 -17.33 17.17
CA GLU A 174 1.52 -17.72 18.53
C GLU A 174 3.06 -17.70 18.74
N LYS A 175 3.83 -18.09 17.72
CA LYS A 175 5.29 -18.20 17.79
C LYS A 175 5.91 -17.50 16.58
N PRO A 176 6.24 -16.21 16.67
CA PRO A 176 6.99 -15.53 15.64
C PRO A 176 8.37 -16.17 15.43
N SER A 177 8.71 -16.49 14.19
CA SER A 177 10.00 -17.10 13.82
C SER A 177 10.80 -16.28 12.81
N GLY A 178 10.25 -15.14 12.41
CA GLY A 178 10.87 -14.27 11.41
C GLY A 178 12.13 -13.58 11.92
N LYS A 179 12.87 -13.00 10.98
CA LYS A 179 14.11 -12.26 11.26
C LYS A 179 14.13 -10.91 10.59
N VAL A 180 14.91 -10.00 11.15
CA VAL A 180 15.19 -8.66 10.60
C VAL A 180 16.63 -8.62 10.12
N THR A 181 16.86 -8.08 8.94
CA THR A 181 18.19 -7.84 8.40
C THR A 181 18.33 -6.37 8.03
N ILE A 182 19.35 -5.72 8.58
CA ILE A 182 19.73 -4.37 8.19
C ILE A 182 20.54 -4.47 6.90
N CYS A 183 20.06 -3.83 5.87
CA CYS A 183 20.70 -3.77 4.56
C CYS A 183 21.68 -2.60 4.49
N ASN A 184 22.70 -2.73 3.66
CA ASN A 184 23.65 -1.65 3.44
C ASN A 184 23.00 -0.57 2.56
N VAL A 185 23.13 0.68 2.97
CA VAL A 185 22.67 1.85 2.21
C VAL A 185 23.87 2.54 1.60
N SER A 186 23.93 2.63 0.27
CA SER A 186 24.99 3.37 -0.42
C SER A 186 24.62 4.86 -0.53
N GLU A 187 25.65 5.71 -0.66
CA GLU A 187 25.44 7.15 -0.86
C GLU A 187 24.58 7.47 -2.10
N ASP A 188 24.68 6.63 -3.14
CA ASP A 188 23.88 6.82 -4.36
C ASP A 188 22.39 6.53 -4.14
N MET A 189 22.02 5.61 -3.23
CA MET A 189 20.61 5.31 -2.90
C MET A 189 19.90 6.48 -2.24
N VAL A 190 20.63 7.30 -1.47
CA VAL A 190 20.05 8.46 -0.77
C VAL A 190 20.15 9.76 -1.55
N ARG A 191 20.85 9.73 -2.71
CA ARG A 191 21.00 10.89 -3.58
C ARG A 191 19.72 11.10 -4.38
N SER A 192 18.94 12.13 -4.02
CA SER A 192 17.71 12.51 -4.71
C SER A 192 17.91 13.71 -5.63
N ARG A 193 17.09 13.77 -6.68
CA ARG A 193 16.90 14.98 -7.49
C ARG A 193 15.80 15.89 -6.92
N ILE A 194 15.17 15.47 -5.84
CA ILE A 194 14.08 16.17 -5.17
C ILE A 194 14.58 16.62 -3.80
N GLU A 195 14.43 17.90 -3.51
CA GLU A 195 14.67 18.49 -2.20
C GLU A 195 13.33 18.82 -1.54
N VAL A 196 13.14 18.34 -0.31
CA VAL A 196 11.95 18.66 0.48
C VAL A 196 12.22 19.98 1.21
N LEU A 197 11.68 21.07 0.71
CA LEU A 197 11.88 22.40 1.29
C LEU A 197 11.10 22.58 2.59
N SER A 198 9.92 22.00 2.69
CA SER A 198 9.10 22.02 3.92
C SER A 198 8.10 20.88 3.90
N ALA A 199 7.78 20.35 5.09
CA ALA A 199 6.68 19.43 5.32
C ALA A 199 5.77 20.02 6.40
N LYS A 200 4.49 20.24 6.08
CA LYS A 200 3.50 20.74 7.03
C LYS A 200 2.56 19.61 7.40
N VAL A 201 2.51 19.33 8.70
CA VAL A 201 1.50 18.41 9.25
C VAL A 201 0.16 19.12 9.17
N LEU A 202 -0.78 18.53 8.44
CA LEU A 202 -2.18 18.93 8.57
C LEU A 202 -2.70 18.41 9.92
N GLU A 203 -3.47 19.21 10.63
CA GLU A 203 -4.22 18.70 11.79
C GLU A 203 -5.05 17.50 11.31
N HIS A 204 -5.10 16.45 12.15
CA HIS A 204 -5.79 15.21 11.84
C HIS A 204 -7.29 15.50 11.70
N VAL A 205 -7.72 15.87 10.52
CA VAL A 205 -9.12 15.79 10.13
C VAL A 205 -9.36 14.30 9.92
N ARG A 206 -10.30 13.70 10.67
CA ARG A 206 -10.70 12.31 10.46
C ARG A 206 -10.91 12.09 8.97
N SER A 207 -10.14 11.19 8.40
CA SER A 207 -10.32 10.83 6.99
C SER A 207 -11.67 10.14 6.82
N ILE A 208 -12.39 10.48 5.77
CA ILE A 208 -13.64 9.77 5.41
C ILE A 208 -13.43 8.25 5.28
N GLU A 209 -12.19 7.81 5.05
CA GLU A 209 -11.80 6.40 5.01
C GLU A 209 -11.81 5.72 6.39
N GLU A 210 -11.80 6.50 7.48
CA GLU A 210 -11.82 6.00 8.86
C GLU A 210 -13.23 5.94 9.46
N GLU A 211 -14.21 6.51 8.78
CA GLU A 211 -15.59 6.57 9.26
C GLU A 211 -16.38 5.30 8.89
N ASP A 212 -17.20 4.83 9.84
CA ASP A 212 -18.07 3.66 9.65
C ASP A 212 -19.32 4.01 8.83
N VAL A 213 -19.77 5.28 8.91
CA VAL A 213 -20.97 5.76 8.24
C VAL A 213 -20.68 7.03 7.45
N LEU A 214 -21.02 7.03 6.18
CA LEU A 214 -20.92 8.21 5.31
C LEU A 214 -22.30 8.56 4.76
N VAL A 215 -22.73 9.81 4.97
CA VAL A 215 -23.90 10.39 4.32
C VAL A 215 -23.44 11.19 3.12
N VAL A 216 -23.76 10.74 1.90
CA VAL A 216 -23.19 11.33 0.68
C VAL A 216 -24.21 12.20 -0.04
N ALA A 217 -23.93 13.50 -0.16
CA ALA A 217 -24.75 14.47 -0.89
C ALA A 217 -24.35 14.55 -2.37
N GLY A 218 -25.32 14.33 -3.26
CA GLY A 218 -25.21 14.62 -4.70
C GLY A 218 -25.85 15.95 -5.06
N ARG A 219 -25.73 16.40 -6.32
CA ARG A 219 -26.25 17.70 -6.81
C ARG A 219 -27.72 17.97 -6.49
N GLY A 220 -28.56 16.93 -6.44
CA GLY A 220 -29.97 17.08 -6.08
C GLY A 220 -30.23 17.46 -4.62
N ALA A 221 -29.24 17.30 -3.74
CA ALA A 221 -29.36 17.50 -2.30
C ALA A 221 -28.95 18.91 -1.83
N GLY A 222 -28.55 19.82 -2.72
CA GLY A 222 -28.01 21.13 -2.35
C GLY A 222 -28.89 22.01 -1.46
N LYS A 223 -30.23 21.79 -1.45
CA LYS A 223 -31.17 22.49 -0.57
C LYS A 223 -31.42 21.80 0.78
N ALA A 224 -30.90 20.62 0.99
CA ALA A 224 -31.12 19.77 2.15
C ALA A 224 -29.82 19.47 2.93
N LEU A 225 -28.77 20.25 2.74
CA LEU A 225 -27.47 19.98 3.34
C LEU A 225 -27.52 19.99 4.87
N ASP A 226 -28.26 20.95 5.47
CA ASP A 226 -28.42 21.02 6.93
C ASP A 226 -29.08 19.75 7.48
N GLN A 227 -30.10 19.22 6.79
CA GLN A 227 -30.79 17.99 7.17
C GLN A 227 -29.90 16.76 7.01
N LEU A 228 -29.04 16.74 5.97
CA LEU A 228 -28.08 15.66 5.76
C LEU A 228 -26.93 15.71 6.77
N GLN A 229 -26.53 16.90 7.20
CA GLN A 229 -25.57 17.08 8.29
C GLN A 229 -26.13 16.53 9.62
N GLU A 230 -27.37 16.91 9.95
CA GLU A 230 -28.08 16.38 11.13
C GLU A 230 -28.22 14.84 11.07
N LEU A 231 -28.52 14.30 9.90
CA LEU A 231 -28.61 12.85 9.70
C LEU A 231 -27.24 12.17 9.93
N ALA A 232 -26.16 12.76 9.41
CA ALA A 232 -24.81 12.23 9.62
C ALA A 232 -24.44 12.21 11.11
N GLU A 233 -24.74 13.28 11.84
CA GLU A 233 -24.51 13.39 13.28
C GLU A 233 -25.32 12.37 14.08
N LEU A 234 -26.61 12.19 13.75
CA LEU A 234 -27.47 11.19 14.39
C LEU A 234 -27.01 9.75 14.17
N LEU A 235 -26.38 9.48 13.02
CA LEU A 235 -25.82 8.18 12.70
C LEU A 235 -24.39 7.97 13.21
N GLY A 236 -23.79 9.01 13.82
CA GLY A 236 -22.40 8.99 14.26
C GLY A 236 -21.39 8.90 13.10
N GLY A 237 -21.78 9.42 11.93
CA GLY A 237 -21.00 9.41 10.71
C GLY A 237 -20.64 10.82 10.23
N GLN A 238 -20.20 10.91 8.97
CA GLN A 238 -19.73 12.15 8.35
C GLN A 238 -20.50 12.48 7.07
N LEU A 239 -20.78 13.78 6.85
CA LEU A 239 -21.34 14.28 5.59
C LEU A 239 -20.22 14.36 4.55
N CYS A 240 -20.46 13.76 3.40
CA CYS A 240 -19.54 13.74 2.26
C CYS A 240 -20.25 14.23 0.99
N PHE A 241 -19.47 14.52 -0.03
CA PHE A 241 -19.96 15.13 -1.26
C PHE A 241 -19.51 14.37 -2.48
N THR A 242 -20.37 14.24 -3.47
CA THR A 242 -19.92 13.78 -4.78
C THR A 242 -19.04 14.83 -5.44
N ARG A 243 -18.15 14.40 -6.33
CA ARG A 243 -17.23 15.31 -7.04
C ARG A 243 -17.92 16.57 -7.62
N PRO A 244 -19.08 16.49 -8.30
CA PRO A 244 -19.76 17.69 -8.78
C PRO A 244 -20.18 18.66 -7.68
N MET A 245 -20.49 18.20 -6.47
CA MET A 245 -20.81 19.08 -5.35
C MET A 245 -19.57 19.82 -4.84
N VAL A 246 -18.41 19.15 -4.85
CA VAL A 246 -17.13 19.78 -4.49
C VAL A 246 -16.72 20.80 -5.55
N GLU A 247 -16.86 20.49 -6.84
CA GLU A 247 -16.62 21.41 -7.94
C GLU A 247 -17.54 22.65 -7.90
N ASP A 248 -18.78 22.47 -7.44
CA ASP A 248 -19.76 23.56 -7.25
C ASP A 248 -19.54 24.35 -5.92
N GLY A 249 -18.54 23.98 -5.09
CA GLY A 249 -18.15 24.70 -3.87
C GLY A 249 -18.97 24.39 -2.61
N TYR A 250 -19.71 23.30 -2.58
CA TYR A 250 -20.49 22.87 -1.40
C TYR A 250 -19.67 22.12 -0.34
N GLY A 251 -18.48 21.66 -0.66
CA GLY A 251 -17.58 20.95 0.24
C GLY A 251 -16.14 20.97 -0.27
N ASP A 252 -15.24 20.43 0.52
CA ASP A 252 -13.82 20.31 0.17
C ASP A 252 -13.47 18.93 -0.39
N THR A 253 -12.26 18.81 -0.94
CA THR A 253 -11.75 17.57 -1.52
C THR A 253 -11.48 16.48 -0.48
N ALA A 254 -11.32 16.84 0.80
CA ALA A 254 -11.12 15.87 1.87
C ALA A 254 -12.41 15.06 2.16
N HIS A 255 -13.56 15.62 1.83
CA HIS A 255 -14.88 15.00 1.99
C HIS A 255 -15.48 14.51 0.67
N GLN A 256 -14.65 14.41 -0.39
CA GLN A 256 -15.12 13.97 -1.71
C GLN A 256 -15.22 12.45 -1.80
N ILE A 257 -16.35 11.97 -2.29
CA ILE A 257 -16.61 10.58 -2.68
C ILE A 257 -16.74 10.48 -4.20
N GLY A 258 -15.96 9.57 -4.82
CA GLY A 258 -16.02 9.29 -6.27
C GLY A 258 -15.10 10.11 -7.14
#